data_b7ea392f7386d7846894a94953dd3445
#
_entry.id   b7ea392f7386d7846894a94953dd3445
#
_cell.length_a   1.000
_cell.length_b   1.000
_cell.length_c   1.000
_cell.angle_alpha   90.00
_cell.angle_beta   90.00
_cell.angle_gamma   90.00
#
_symmetry.space_group_name_H-M   'P 1'
#
loop_
_entity.id
_entity.type
_entity.pdbx_description
1 polymer ?
#
loop_
_entity_poly.entity_id
_entity_poly.type
_entity_poly.pdbx_seq_one_letter_code
_entity_poly.pdbx_strand_id
1 'polypeptide(L)'
;MDQLEGEEKTYLSCDTVCKATTLNGETDRLYSTEFLNSLPFPGIPNHELKLKVGLPVMLLRNINQSAGLCNGTRMTIIQLGRRFIEAQIITGTHVGEKVYIPRIIMSPTESELPFILKRRQYPISVCFAMTINKSQGQSLNKVGLYLPKQVFTHGQLYVAFSRVTRRDGLRVMVNDEESKEDDVVKNIVYKEIF
;
A
#
# COMPACT_ATOMS: atom_id res chain seq x y z
N MET A 1 14.80 -5.57 -2.19
CA MET A 1 14.47 -7.00 -2.04
C MET A 1 15.71 -7.87 -1.89
N ASP A 2 16.83 -7.46 -2.45
CA ASP A 2 18.07 -8.26 -2.48
C ASP A 2 18.73 -8.48 -1.11
N GLN A 3 18.39 -7.66 -0.12
CA GLN A 3 18.91 -7.79 1.26
C GLN A 3 18.15 -8.81 2.13
N LEU A 4 17.00 -9.34 1.65
CA LEU A 4 16.27 -10.38 2.37
C LEU A 4 16.70 -11.75 1.86
N GLU A 5 17.21 -12.57 2.77
CA GLU A 5 17.50 -13.97 2.52
C GLU A 5 16.20 -14.75 2.30
N GLY A 6 16.22 -15.74 1.44
CA GLY A 6 15.08 -16.62 1.18
C GLY A 6 14.62 -16.64 -0.27
N GLU A 7 13.87 -17.68 -0.60
CA GLU A 7 13.32 -17.90 -1.93
C GLU A 7 12.22 -16.88 -2.25
N GLU A 8 12.32 -16.25 -3.43
CA GLU A 8 11.29 -15.37 -3.96
C GLU A 8 10.19 -16.20 -4.62
N LYS A 9 8.95 -15.88 -4.28
CA LYS A 9 7.79 -16.49 -4.91
C LYS A 9 6.97 -15.47 -5.67
N THR A 10 6.72 -15.76 -6.93
CA THR A 10 5.90 -14.92 -7.81
C THR A 10 4.48 -15.44 -7.86
N TYR A 11 3.53 -14.52 -7.69
CA TYR A 11 2.09 -14.77 -7.78
C TYR A 11 1.49 -13.93 -8.89
N LEU A 12 0.93 -14.60 -9.89
CA LEU A 12 0.22 -13.93 -10.99
C LEU A 12 -1.26 -13.75 -10.64
N SER A 13 -1.86 -12.64 -11.05
CA SER A 13 -3.31 -12.41 -10.96
C SER A 13 -4.07 -13.17 -12.04
N CYS A 14 -5.37 -13.30 -11.83
CA CYS A 14 -6.31 -13.69 -12.87
C CYS A 14 -7.21 -12.47 -13.14
N ASP A 15 -7.10 -11.91 -14.34
CA ASP A 15 -7.76 -10.70 -14.75
C ASP A 15 -8.89 -11.02 -15.72
N THR A 16 -10.06 -10.39 -15.52
CA THR A 16 -11.24 -10.57 -16.37
C THR A 16 -11.96 -9.24 -16.54
N VAL A 17 -12.68 -9.09 -17.63
CA VAL A 17 -13.55 -7.95 -17.89
C VAL A 17 -15.00 -8.28 -17.44
N CYS A 18 -15.67 -7.32 -16.79
CA CYS A 18 -17.08 -7.49 -16.44
C CYS A 18 -17.97 -7.33 -17.68
N LYS A 19 -18.82 -8.31 -17.95
CA LYS A 19 -19.72 -8.35 -19.13
C LYS A 19 -20.94 -7.40 -19.05
N ALA A 20 -21.12 -6.71 -17.91
CA ALA A 20 -22.35 -5.93 -17.65
C ALA A 20 -22.50 -4.65 -18.51
N THR A 21 -21.52 -4.28 -19.32
CA THR A 21 -21.50 -2.98 -20.01
C THR A 21 -21.66 -3.06 -21.54
N THR A 22 -21.72 -4.26 -22.13
CA THR A 22 -21.86 -4.42 -23.58
C THR A 22 -22.94 -5.38 -23.95
N LEU A 23 -23.92 -4.86 -24.71
CA LEU A 23 -25.07 -5.60 -25.26
C LEU A 23 -24.67 -6.68 -26.30
N ASN A 24 -23.43 -6.70 -26.76
CA ASN A 24 -22.95 -7.63 -27.78
C ASN A 24 -21.71 -8.35 -27.24
N GLY A 25 -21.73 -9.66 -27.10
CA GLY A 25 -20.70 -10.55 -26.54
C GLY A 25 -19.29 -10.50 -27.19
N GLU A 26 -18.91 -9.38 -27.80
CA GLU A 26 -17.64 -9.16 -28.50
C GLU A 26 -16.50 -8.64 -27.62
N THR A 27 -16.79 -8.22 -26.37
CA THR A 27 -15.79 -7.57 -25.50
C THR A 27 -14.67 -8.50 -25.04
N ASP A 28 -14.91 -9.81 -24.93
CA ASP A 28 -13.88 -10.81 -24.56
C ASP A 28 -12.79 -10.95 -25.67
N ARG A 29 -13.08 -10.49 -26.90
CA ARG A 29 -12.15 -10.53 -28.05
C ARG A 29 -11.37 -9.23 -28.24
N LEU A 30 -11.84 -8.10 -27.65
CA LEU A 30 -11.24 -6.78 -27.86
C LEU A 30 -10.02 -6.54 -26.97
N TYR A 31 -9.96 -7.16 -25.79
CA TYR A 31 -8.86 -6.93 -24.84
C TYR A 31 -8.15 -8.23 -24.52
N SER A 32 -6.89 -8.34 -24.97
CA SER A 32 -6.09 -9.52 -24.67
C SER A 32 -5.77 -9.62 -23.17
N THR A 33 -5.56 -10.84 -22.69
CA THR A 33 -5.16 -11.08 -21.30
C THR A 33 -3.86 -10.37 -20.95
N GLU A 34 -2.92 -10.31 -21.89
CA GLU A 34 -1.63 -9.62 -21.75
C GLU A 34 -1.83 -8.12 -21.53
N PHE A 35 -2.74 -7.52 -22.30
CA PHE A 35 -3.10 -6.12 -22.12
C PHE A 35 -3.70 -5.86 -20.75
N LEU A 36 -4.68 -6.67 -20.30
CA LEU A 36 -5.30 -6.52 -18.97
C LEU A 36 -4.26 -6.67 -17.85
N ASN A 37 -3.36 -7.62 -17.99
CA ASN A 37 -2.29 -7.88 -17.01
C ASN A 37 -1.29 -6.72 -16.91
N SER A 38 -1.06 -5.99 -18.01
CA SER A 38 -0.12 -4.85 -18.04
C SER A 38 -0.64 -3.59 -17.37
N LEU A 39 -1.96 -3.49 -17.12
CA LEU A 39 -2.59 -2.28 -16.60
C LEU A 39 -2.28 -2.08 -15.09
N PRO A 40 -1.63 -0.96 -14.70
CA PRO A 40 -1.47 -0.58 -13.32
C PRO A 40 -2.68 0.22 -12.83
N PHE A 41 -3.14 -0.04 -11.60
CA PHE A 41 -4.22 0.73 -11.00
C PHE A 41 -3.86 1.13 -9.55
N PRO A 42 -4.17 2.37 -9.14
CA PRO A 42 -4.03 2.78 -7.75
C PRO A 42 -4.90 1.90 -6.83
N GLY A 43 -4.34 1.47 -5.70
CA GLY A 43 -5.08 0.71 -4.69
C GLY A 43 -5.42 -0.74 -5.08
N ILE A 44 -4.90 -1.24 -6.19
CA ILE A 44 -4.97 -2.66 -6.60
C ILE A 44 -3.55 -3.17 -6.81
N PRO A 45 -3.21 -4.39 -6.35
CA PRO A 45 -1.90 -4.96 -6.59
C PRO A 45 -1.67 -5.20 -8.08
N ASN A 46 -0.41 -5.18 -8.50
CA ASN A 46 -0.03 -5.50 -9.87
C ASN A 46 -0.38 -6.97 -10.23
N HIS A 47 -0.43 -7.26 -11.53
CA HIS A 47 -0.59 -8.61 -12.04
C HIS A 47 0.46 -9.56 -11.43
N GLU A 48 1.71 -9.17 -11.50
CA GLU A 48 2.83 -9.89 -10.94
C GLU A 48 3.17 -9.36 -9.55
N LEU A 49 3.09 -10.23 -8.54
CA LEU A 49 3.39 -9.92 -7.15
C LEU A 49 4.55 -10.81 -6.70
N LYS A 50 5.74 -10.24 -6.57
CA LYS A 50 6.95 -10.91 -6.07
C LYS A 50 7.06 -10.74 -4.57
N LEU A 51 7.16 -11.85 -3.84
CA LEU A 51 7.16 -11.86 -2.39
C LEU A 51 8.25 -12.79 -1.85
N LYS A 52 8.79 -12.41 -0.68
CA LYS A 52 9.70 -13.24 0.11
C LYS A 52 9.19 -13.32 1.56
N VAL A 53 9.57 -14.35 2.28
CA VAL A 53 9.34 -14.42 3.73
C VAL A 53 10.12 -13.29 4.41
N GLY A 54 9.54 -12.69 5.46
CA GLY A 54 10.12 -11.54 6.14
C GLY A 54 9.79 -10.17 5.49
N LEU A 55 9.18 -10.15 4.29
CA LEU A 55 8.82 -8.91 3.60
C LEU A 55 7.72 -8.16 4.35
N PRO A 56 7.90 -6.83 4.61
CA PRO A 56 6.81 -6.00 5.10
C PRO A 56 5.83 -5.71 3.96
N VAL A 57 4.56 -5.96 4.22
CA VAL A 57 3.45 -5.70 3.30
C VAL A 57 2.36 -4.90 3.97
N MET A 58 1.56 -4.21 3.16
CA MET A 58 0.40 -3.46 3.60
C MET A 58 -0.85 -4.01 2.92
N LEU A 59 -1.92 -4.17 3.68
CA LEU A 59 -3.23 -4.56 3.16
C LEU A 59 -3.87 -3.40 2.40
N LEU A 60 -4.46 -3.70 1.23
CA LEU A 60 -5.05 -2.70 0.32
C LEU A 60 -6.58 -2.67 0.38
N ARG A 61 -7.20 -3.59 1.10
CA ARG A 61 -8.67 -3.71 1.24
C ARG A 61 -9.02 -4.19 2.64
N ASN A 62 -10.21 -3.80 3.12
CA ASN A 62 -10.77 -4.38 4.33
C ASN A 62 -11.22 -5.82 4.06
N ILE A 63 -10.71 -6.78 4.81
CA ILE A 63 -11.09 -8.19 4.74
C ILE A 63 -11.91 -8.56 5.98
N ASN A 64 -11.38 -8.27 7.17
CA ASN A 64 -12.00 -8.58 8.43
C ASN A 64 -11.55 -7.56 9.49
N GLN A 65 -12.41 -6.59 9.78
CA GLN A 65 -12.09 -5.50 10.70
C GLN A 65 -11.93 -5.99 12.15
N SER A 66 -12.71 -6.99 12.56
CA SER A 66 -12.63 -7.55 13.91
C SER A 66 -11.33 -8.31 14.17
N ALA A 67 -10.66 -8.80 13.13
CA ALA A 67 -9.34 -9.42 13.17
C ALA A 67 -8.21 -8.47 12.80
N GLY A 68 -8.46 -7.16 12.77
CA GLY A 68 -7.44 -6.15 12.43
C GLY A 68 -7.04 -6.11 10.94
N LEU A 69 -7.73 -6.86 10.07
CA LEU A 69 -7.44 -6.90 8.63
C LEU A 69 -8.15 -5.76 7.89
N CYS A 70 -7.68 -4.55 8.11
CA CYS A 70 -8.16 -3.31 7.50
C CYS A 70 -7.21 -2.80 6.42
N ASN A 71 -7.73 -1.99 5.51
CA ASN A 71 -6.89 -1.23 4.58
C ASN A 71 -5.84 -0.41 5.36
N GLY A 72 -4.58 -0.52 4.96
CA GLY A 72 -3.46 0.13 5.65
C GLY A 72 -2.81 -0.69 6.76
N THR A 73 -3.39 -1.82 7.18
CA THR A 73 -2.74 -2.72 8.15
C THR A 73 -1.42 -3.23 7.58
N ARG A 74 -0.34 -3.04 8.34
CA ARG A 74 0.99 -3.52 7.99
C ARG A 74 1.27 -4.87 8.63
N MET A 75 1.91 -5.73 7.88
CA MET A 75 2.20 -7.12 8.27
C MET A 75 3.56 -7.53 7.75
N THR A 76 4.16 -8.51 8.40
CA THR A 76 5.36 -9.21 7.90
C THR A 76 4.97 -10.60 7.41
N ILE A 77 5.40 -10.98 6.22
CA ILE A 77 5.13 -12.31 5.67
C ILE A 77 5.87 -13.38 6.47
N ILE A 78 5.13 -14.38 6.94
CA ILE A 78 5.67 -15.55 7.65
C ILE A 78 5.81 -16.73 6.68
N GLN A 79 4.78 -16.98 5.86
CA GLN A 79 4.76 -18.13 4.95
C GLN A 79 4.07 -17.79 3.63
N LEU A 80 4.63 -18.29 2.55
CA LEU A 80 4.13 -18.12 1.17
C LEU A 80 3.46 -19.41 0.71
N GLY A 81 2.16 -19.56 0.99
CA GLY A 81 1.34 -20.69 0.54
C GLY A 81 0.88 -20.55 -0.91
N ARG A 82 0.23 -21.58 -1.43
CA ARG A 82 -0.34 -21.59 -2.79
C ARG A 82 -1.68 -20.87 -2.85
N ARG A 83 -2.51 -21.00 -1.79
CA ARG A 83 -3.88 -20.47 -1.75
C ARG A 83 -4.05 -19.31 -0.77
N PHE A 84 -3.13 -19.16 0.17
CA PHE A 84 -3.10 -18.11 1.18
C PHE A 84 -1.66 -17.69 1.46
N ILE A 85 -1.50 -16.50 2.00
CA ILE A 85 -0.26 -15.97 2.56
C ILE A 85 -0.48 -15.85 4.07
N GLU A 86 0.40 -16.45 4.88
CA GLU A 86 0.43 -16.23 6.32
C GLU A 86 1.31 -15.03 6.63
N ALA A 87 0.76 -14.10 7.39
CA ALA A 87 1.46 -12.89 7.79
C ALA A 87 1.20 -12.57 9.27
N GLN A 88 2.13 -11.83 9.89
CA GLN A 88 1.99 -11.34 11.25
C GLN A 88 1.73 -9.84 11.23
N ILE A 89 0.71 -9.38 11.94
CA ILE A 89 0.37 -7.96 12.06
C ILE A 89 1.45 -7.24 12.86
N ILE A 90 1.93 -6.09 12.33
CA ILE A 90 2.97 -5.27 12.97
C ILE A 90 2.49 -3.87 13.36
N THR A 91 1.24 -3.51 13.07
CA THR A 91 0.65 -2.21 13.42
C THR A 91 -0.77 -2.36 13.94
N GLY A 92 -1.22 -1.41 14.79
CA GLY A 92 -2.59 -1.39 15.32
C GLY A 92 -2.75 -2.18 16.61
N THR A 93 -3.99 -2.55 16.94
CA THR A 93 -4.37 -3.22 18.21
C THR A 93 -4.08 -4.73 18.20
N HIS A 94 -3.95 -5.33 17.02
CA HIS A 94 -3.74 -6.78 16.82
C HIS A 94 -2.28 -7.15 16.54
N VAL A 95 -1.32 -6.33 17.01
CA VAL A 95 0.12 -6.58 16.79
C VAL A 95 0.53 -7.92 17.36
N GLY A 96 1.24 -8.71 16.54
CA GLY A 96 1.72 -10.06 16.92
C GLY A 96 0.79 -11.18 16.47
N GLU A 97 -0.47 -10.90 16.13
CA GLU A 97 -1.40 -11.91 15.64
C GLU A 97 -1.02 -12.41 14.24
N LYS A 98 -1.18 -13.72 14.04
CA LYS A 98 -1.00 -14.37 12.74
C LYS A 98 -2.30 -14.40 11.99
N VAL A 99 -2.26 -14.01 10.73
CA VAL A 99 -3.44 -13.90 9.87
C VAL A 99 -3.20 -14.58 8.53
N TYR A 100 -4.28 -15.04 7.90
CA TYR A 100 -4.26 -15.66 6.59
C TYR A 100 -4.93 -14.76 5.57
N ILE A 101 -4.19 -14.42 4.52
CA ILE A 101 -4.64 -13.52 3.46
C ILE A 101 -4.99 -14.35 2.24
N PRO A 102 -6.27 -14.43 1.84
CA PRO A 102 -6.69 -15.10 0.62
C PRO A 102 -6.57 -14.17 -0.59
N ARG A 103 -6.67 -14.73 -1.79
CA ARG A 103 -6.92 -13.97 -3.01
C ARG A 103 -8.36 -13.49 -3.05
N ILE A 104 -8.57 -12.22 -3.34
CA ILE A 104 -9.89 -11.63 -3.53
C ILE A 104 -10.01 -10.98 -4.91
N ILE A 105 -11.23 -10.78 -5.36
CA ILE A 105 -11.52 -10.04 -6.59
C ILE A 105 -11.57 -8.55 -6.24
N MET A 106 -10.82 -7.76 -6.98
CA MET A 106 -10.76 -6.30 -6.83
C MET A 106 -11.04 -5.64 -8.17
N SER A 107 -11.76 -4.51 -8.12
CA SER A 107 -11.98 -3.63 -9.27
C SER A 107 -11.46 -2.23 -8.94
N PRO A 108 -10.94 -1.48 -9.92
CA PRO A 108 -10.61 -0.07 -9.75
C PRO A 108 -11.87 0.72 -9.37
N THR A 109 -11.73 1.64 -8.42
CA THR A 109 -12.86 2.50 -7.98
C THR A 109 -13.13 3.59 -9.02
N GLU A 110 -12.05 4.09 -9.63
CA GLU A 110 -12.07 5.11 -10.67
C GLU A 110 -11.21 4.60 -11.83
N SER A 111 -11.81 4.31 -12.96
CA SER A 111 -11.08 4.01 -14.17
C SER A 111 -11.75 4.70 -15.35
N GLU A 112 -10.96 5.36 -16.18
CA GLU A 112 -11.39 5.94 -17.46
C GLU A 112 -11.56 4.88 -18.55
N LEU A 113 -11.41 3.60 -18.19
CA LEU A 113 -11.53 2.51 -19.14
C LEU A 113 -13.01 2.26 -19.50
N PRO A 114 -13.30 1.94 -20.75
CA PRO A 114 -14.66 1.64 -21.21
C PRO A 114 -15.21 0.30 -20.70
N PHE A 115 -14.53 -0.34 -19.78
CA PHE A 115 -14.91 -1.62 -19.16
C PHE A 115 -14.51 -1.67 -17.68
N ILE A 116 -15.13 -2.57 -16.92
CA ILE A 116 -14.78 -2.82 -15.52
C ILE A 116 -13.83 -4.01 -15.45
N LEU A 117 -12.57 -3.74 -15.08
CA LEU A 117 -11.60 -4.79 -14.79
C LEU A 117 -11.90 -5.47 -13.46
N LYS A 118 -11.82 -6.80 -13.43
CA LYS A 118 -11.84 -7.63 -12.22
C LYS A 118 -10.51 -8.37 -12.11
N ARG A 119 -9.68 -7.98 -11.14
CA ARG A 119 -8.39 -8.62 -10.86
C ARG A 119 -8.50 -9.49 -9.61
N ARG A 120 -8.26 -10.79 -9.75
CA ARG A 120 -8.17 -11.70 -8.61
C ARG A 120 -6.72 -11.87 -8.20
N GLN A 121 -6.34 -11.23 -7.09
CA GLN A 121 -4.99 -11.25 -6.53
C GLN A 121 -5.03 -11.15 -5.00
N TYR A 122 -3.88 -11.38 -4.34
CA TYR A 122 -3.72 -11.06 -2.92
C TYR A 122 -3.81 -9.55 -2.72
N PRO A 123 -4.67 -9.05 -1.83
CA PRO A 123 -4.88 -7.60 -1.65
C PRO A 123 -3.78 -6.95 -0.81
N ILE A 124 -2.53 -7.18 -1.17
CA ILE A 124 -1.35 -6.67 -0.47
C ILE A 124 -0.39 -5.96 -1.44
N SER A 125 0.37 -5.03 -0.89
CA SER A 125 1.48 -4.37 -1.57
C SER A 125 2.71 -4.40 -0.67
N VAL A 126 3.88 -4.55 -1.26
CA VAL A 126 5.16 -4.42 -0.53
C VAL A 126 5.25 -3.01 0.04
N CYS A 127 5.61 -2.89 1.33
CA CYS A 127 5.56 -1.63 2.06
C CYS A 127 6.74 -1.47 3.02
N PHE A 128 7.93 -1.21 2.49
CA PHE A 128 9.08 -0.81 3.29
C PHE A 128 8.91 0.60 3.87
N ALA A 129 8.31 1.50 3.09
CA ALA A 129 7.97 2.86 3.47
C ALA A 129 6.55 3.20 3.00
N MET A 130 5.94 4.20 3.63
CA MET A 130 4.64 4.72 3.23
C MET A 130 4.70 6.24 3.09
N THR A 131 3.83 6.79 2.28
CA THR A 131 3.68 8.25 2.20
C THR A 131 3.05 8.80 3.49
N ILE A 132 3.32 10.06 3.78
CA ILE A 132 2.74 10.75 4.94
C ILE A 132 1.21 10.61 4.94
N ASN A 133 0.55 10.79 3.79
CA ASN A 133 -0.90 10.69 3.68
C ASN A 133 -1.43 9.29 4.02
N LYS A 134 -0.74 8.23 3.62
CA LYS A 134 -1.13 6.85 3.97
C LYS A 134 -0.92 6.51 5.44
N SER A 135 -0.10 7.27 6.15
CA SER A 135 0.10 7.11 7.60
C SER A 135 -0.98 7.78 8.45
N GLN A 136 -1.87 8.57 7.83
CA GLN A 136 -2.94 9.27 8.53
C GLN A 136 -3.84 8.28 9.30
N GLY A 137 -4.17 8.64 10.55
CA GLY A 137 -4.96 7.78 11.44
C GLY A 137 -4.19 6.64 12.12
N GLN A 138 -2.92 6.39 11.76
CA GLN A 138 -2.11 5.36 12.40
C GLN A 138 -1.33 5.93 13.59
N SER A 139 -1.15 5.14 14.65
CA SER A 139 -0.27 5.44 15.77
C SER A 139 0.91 4.48 15.77
N LEU A 140 2.12 5.03 15.82
CA LEU A 140 3.36 4.28 15.68
C LEU A 140 4.30 4.60 16.86
N ASN A 141 5.06 3.60 17.31
CA ASN A 141 6.02 3.79 18.39
C ASN A 141 7.32 4.46 17.89
N LYS A 142 7.72 4.13 16.66
CA LYS A 142 8.92 4.68 16.02
C LYS A 142 8.62 5.06 14.58
N VAL A 143 9.04 6.25 14.16
CA VAL A 143 8.88 6.79 12.81
C VAL A 143 10.21 7.38 12.35
N GLY A 144 10.69 6.91 11.19
CA GLY A 144 11.70 7.59 10.40
C GLY A 144 11.02 8.40 9.30
N LEU A 145 11.06 9.71 9.39
CA LEU A 145 10.55 10.61 8.35
C LEU A 145 11.70 10.98 7.42
N TYR A 146 11.59 10.58 6.15
CA TYR A 146 12.52 10.97 5.10
C TYR A 146 11.87 12.00 4.19
N LEU A 147 12.46 13.17 4.11
CA LEU A 147 12.02 14.29 3.28
C LEU A 147 13.09 14.58 2.21
N PRO A 148 12.97 13.97 1.02
CA PRO A 148 13.88 14.30 -0.09
C PRO A 148 13.68 15.73 -0.59
N LYS A 149 12.51 16.32 -0.34
CA LYS A 149 12.12 17.71 -0.56
C LYS A 149 11.24 18.18 0.59
N GLN A 150 11.15 19.48 0.78
CA GLN A 150 10.24 20.07 1.77
C GLN A 150 8.78 19.63 1.54
N VAL A 151 7.97 19.63 2.59
CA VAL A 151 6.53 19.39 2.47
C VAL A 151 5.88 20.47 1.59
N PHE A 152 4.84 20.12 0.85
CA PHE A 152 4.23 20.98 -0.16
C PHE A 152 2.75 21.29 0.12
N THR A 153 2.15 20.68 1.15
CA THR A 153 0.74 20.91 1.49
C THR A 153 0.57 21.32 2.94
N HIS A 154 -0.52 22.07 3.21
CA HIS A 154 -0.93 22.42 4.56
C HIS A 154 -1.16 21.20 5.43
N GLY A 155 -0.65 21.23 6.67
CA GLY A 155 -0.83 20.17 7.66
C GLY A 155 -0.04 18.88 7.41
N GLN A 156 0.66 18.74 6.29
CA GLN A 156 1.38 17.51 5.95
C GLN A 156 2.44 17.16 6.99
N LEU A 157 3.20 18.14 7.46
CA LEU A 157 4.21 17.95 8.51
C LEU A 157 3.57 17.57 9.85
N TYR A 158 2.43 18.19 10.18
CA TYR A 158 1.64 17.83 11.36
C TYR A 158 1.17 16.38 11.31
N VAL A 159 0.65 15.93 10.17
CA VAL A 159 0.26 14.53 9.99
C VAL A 159 1.44 13.60 10.25
N ALA A 160 2.63 13.90 9.70
CA ALA A 160 3.81 13.08 9.90
C ALA A 160 4.24 13.01 11.38
N PHE A 161 4.31 14.16 12.06
CA PHE A 161 4.77 14.23 13.45
C PHE A 161 3.76 13.66 14.44
N SER A 162 2.47 13.81 14.17
CA SER A 162 1.40 13.25 15.01
C SER A 162 1.28 11.72 14.94
N ARG A 163 2.06 11.05 14.09
CA ARG A 163 2.05 9.57 14.02
C ARG A 163 2.76 8.91 15.19
N VAL A 164 3.72 9.59 15.80
CA VAL A 164 4.43 9.04 16.97
C VAL A 164 3.76 9.44 18.26
N THR A 165 3.78 8.51 19.21
CA THR A 165 3.26 8.74 20.57
C THR A 165 4.25 9.45 21.49
N ARG A 166 5.54 9.42 21.13
CA ARG A 166 6.65 9.98 21.91
C ARG A 166 7.68 10.66 21.02
N ARG A 167 8.26 11.77 21.50
CA ARG A 167 9.27 12.54 20.75
C ARG A 167 10.54 11.72 20.45
N ASP A 168 10.97 10.88 21.34
CA ASP A 168 12.14 10.01 21.19
C ASP A 168 11.95 8.92 20.11
N GLY A 169 10.70 8.61 19.75
CA GLY A 169 10.35 7.71 18.65
C GLY A 169 10.46 8.32 17.25
N LEU A 170 10.67 9.63 17.12
CA LEU A 170 10.76 10.32 15.84
C LEU A 170 12.23 10.55 15.43
N ARG A 171 12.53 10.20 14.19
CA ARG A 171 13.76 10.60 13.51
C ARG A 171 13.39 11.27 12.19
N VAL A 172 13.99 12.42 11.91
CA VAL A 172 13.74 13.17 10.67
C VAL A 172 15.05 13.26 9.90
N MET A 173 15.00 12.95 8.62
CA MET A 173 16.09 13.13 7.68
C MET A 173 15.58 14.02 6.55
N VAL A 174 16.22 15.15 6.36
CA VAL A 174 15.95 16.08 5.26
C VAL A 174 17.13 15.97 4.28
N ASN A 175 16.83 15.83 2.99
CA ASN A 175 17.85 15.80 1.94
C ASN A 175 17.50 16.87 0.89
N ASP A 176 17.34 18.10 1.33
CA ASP A 176 16.98 19.23 0.46
C ASP A 176 18.26 19.96 0.05
N GLU A 177 18.79 19.61 -1.12
CA GLU A 177 20.00 20.21 -1.68
C GLU A 177 19.84 21.69 -2.05
N GLU A 178 18.58 22.18 -2.13
CA GLU A 178 18.25 23.57 -2.44
C GLU A 178 18.18 24.46 -1.18
N SER A 179 18.04 23.86 0.00
CA SER A 179 18.05 24.65 1.25
C SER A 179 19.46 24.79 1.79
N LYS A 180 19.96 26.04 1.86
CA LYS A 180 21.26 26.37 2.46
C LYS A 180 21.30 26.22 3.99
N GLU A 181 20.20 25.85 4.61
CA GLU A 181 20.08 25.62 6.05
C GLU A 181 19.89 24.13 6.29
N ASP A 182 20.95 23.47 6.68
CA ASP A 182 20.91 22.10 7.16
C ASP A 182 20.01 22.02 8.40
N ASP A 183 19.19 20.97 8.49
CA ASP A 183 18.30 20.63 9.63
C ASP A 183 17.03 21.49 9.83
N VAL A 184 16.61 22.34 8.90
CA VAL A 184 15.37 23.10 9.02
C VAL A 184 14.26 22.51 8.12
N VAL A 185 13.14 22.16 8.72
CA VAL A 185 11.94 21.75 8.00
C VAL A 185 10.92 22.89 8.02
N LYS A 186 10.53 23.38 6.83
CA LYS A 186 9.50 24.41 6.69
C LYS A 186 8.11 23.81 6.83
N ASN A 187 7.30 24.35 7.72
CA ASN A 187 5.90 23.99 7.83
C ASN A 187 5.05 24.88 6.91
N ILE A 188 4.11 24.27 6.16
CA ILE A 188 3.19 25.00 5.30
C ILE A 188 1.85 25.12 6.02
N VAL A 189 1.40 26.36 6.22
CA VAL A 189 0.14 26.71 6.85
C VAL A 189 -0.60 27.67 5.93
N TYR A 190 -1.82 27.33 5.53
CA TYR A 190 -2.70 28.22 4.76
C TYR A 190 -3.31 29.25 5.70
N LYS A 191 -3.02 30.53 5.48
CA LYS A 191 -3.47 31.63 6.35
C LYS A 191 -4.97 31.87 6.27
N GLU A 192 -5.62 31.44 5.20
CA GLU A 192 -7.07 31.60 4.96
C GLU A 192 -7.95 30.71 5.86
N ILE A 193 -7.33 29.85 6.67
CA ILE A 193 -8.04 28.92 7.57
C ILE A 193 -8.15 29.49 9.01
N PHE A 194 -7.51 30.67 9.28
CA PHE A 194 -7.48 31.31 10.61
C PHE A 194 -8.13 32.66 10.58
#